data_6ef44d94b7f2642c59e41028adf0a010
#
_entry.id   6ef44d94b7f2642c59e41028adf0a010
#
_cell.length_a   1.000
_cell.length_b   1.000
_cell.length_c   1.000
_cell.angle_alpha   90.00
_cell.angle_beta   90.00
_cell.angle_gamma   90.00
#
_symmetry.space_group_name_H-M   'P 1'
#
loop_
_entity.id
_entity.type
_entity.pdbx_description
1 polymer ?
#
loop_
_entity_poly.entity_id
_entity_poly.type
_entity_poly.pdbx_seq_one_letter_code
_entity_poly.pdbx_strand_id
1 'polypeptide(L)'
;VKDALSFFVDSYATLAEWVAVVKRIIDISDNMEQTLQLQSKISFENNKNDNLLIDKMEVQLPQGTVLIQDLNLKIKQGDKLLITGASGCGKSTFLRTLAGLWPFWTGLVQLREGDKKIFLPQKPYLPLGSLQSSLAYPQAELDLTVKEFEEVLIKCSLSHLSAKLTESDDWSRILSLGEQQRIAFARTLLYKPQ
;
A
#
# COMPACT_ATOMS: atom_id res chain seq x y z
N VAL A 1 34.31 -44.33 17.68
CA VAL A 1 32.82 -44.55 17.76
C VAL A 1 32.11 -43.30 18.22
N LYS A 2 32.58 -42.54 19.24
CA LYS A 2 31.96 -41.30 19.71
C LYS A 2 31.92 -40.24 18.60
N ASP A 3 33.00 -40.02 17.89
CA ASP A 3 33.14 -38.99 16.86
C ASP A 3 32.22 -39.28 15.65
N ALA A 4 32.00 -40.53 15.30
CA ALA A 4 31.10 -40.92 14.24
C ALA A 4 29.61 -40.68 14.64
N LEU A 5 29.27 -40.91 15.89
CA LEU A 5 27.92 -40.64 16.40
C LEU A 5 27.64 -39.13 16.50
N SER A 6 28.63 -38.35 16.94
CA SER A 6 28.51 -36.88 16.96
C SER A 6 28.32 -36.32 15.55
N PHE A 7 29.08 -36.81 14.58
CA PHE A 7 28.92 -36.41 13.17
C PHE A 7 27.50 -36.68 12.64
N PHE A 8 26.91 -37.83 12.98
CA PHE A 8 25.55 -38.14 12.56
C PHE A 8 24.53 -37.19 13.17
N VAL A 9 24.67 -36.87 14.46
CA VAL A 9 23.75 -35.95 15.17
C VAL A 9 23.87 -34.54 14.60
N ASP A 10 25.08 -34.03 14.41
CA ASP A 10 25.31 -32.68 13.88
C ASP A 10 24.85 -32.55 12.41
N SER A 11 25.11 -33.61 11.61
CA SER A 11 24.66 -33.66 10.23
C SER A 11 23.14 -33.69 10.13
N TYR A 12 22.45 -34.42 11.04
CA TYR A 12 21.00 -34.45 11.08
C TYR A 12 20.40 -33.08 11.49
N ALA A 13 20.99 -32.41 12.46
CA ALA A 13 20.56 -31.08 12.88
C ALA A 13 20.69 -30.07 11.71
N THR A 14 21.83 -30.06 11.04
CA THR A 14 22.09 -29.22 9.87
C THR A 14 21.12 -29.51 8.72
N LEU A 15 20.80 -30.77 8.46
CA LEU A 15 19.85 -31.19 7.45
C LEU A 15 18.42 -30.73 7.80
N ALA A 16 18.04 -30.86 9.08
CA ALA A 16 16.73 -30.40 9.55
C ALA A 16 16.57 -28.89 9.42
N GLU A 17 17.60 -28.11 9.76
CA GLU A 17 17.62 -26.65 9.56
C GLU A 17 17.49 -26.30 8.07
N TRP A 18 18.23 -26.99 7.22
CA TRP A 18 18.18 -26.76 5.78
C TRP A 18 16.78 -27.06 5.20
N VAL A 19 16.18 -28.19 5.59
CA VAL A 19 14.80 -28.53 5.19
C VAL A 19 13.80 -27.48 5.67
N ALA A 20 13.95 -26.95 6.89
CA ALA A 20 13.09 -25.91 7.41
C ALA A 20 13.19 -24.61 6.62
N VAL A 21 14.40 -24.22 6.18
CA VAL A 21 14.62 -23.04 5.33
C VAL A 21 13.98 -23.23 3.96
N VAL A 22 14.23 -24.39 3.31
CA VAL A 22 13.65 -24.71 2.01
C VAL A 22 12.12 -24.71 2.07
N LYS A 23 11.55 -25.31 3.11
CA LYS A 23 10.09 -25.31 3.30
C LYS A 23 9.52 -23.89 3.41
N ARG A 24 10.17 -22.99 4.15
CA ARG A 24 9.73 -21.57 4.22
C ARG A 24 9.74 -20.89 2.85
N ILE A 25 10.73 -21.17 2.02
CA ILE A 25 10.81 -20.61 0.66
C ILE A 25 9.67 -21.14 -0.20
N ILE A 26 9.40 -22.45 -0.14
CA ILE A 26 8.28 -23.07 -0.85
C ILE A 26 6.94 -22.48 -0.38
N ASP A 27 6.72 -22.42 0.93
CA ASP A 27 5.48 -21.86 1.50
C ASP A 27 5.26 -20.40 1.06
N ILE A 28 6.33 -19.60 0.95
CA ILE A 28 6.24 -18.22 0.43
C ILE A 28 5.86 -18.24 -1.05
N SER A 29 6.49 -19.08 -1.86
CA SER A 29 6.22 -19.20 -3.30
C SER A 29 4.77 -19.62 -3.55
N ASP A 30 4.29 -20.63 -2.85
CA ASP A 30 2.92 -21.15 -2.96
C ASP A 30 1.89 -20.08 -2.54
N ASN A 31 2.14 -19.35 -1.46
CA ASN A 31 1.28 -18.27 -1.02
C ASN A 31 1.24 -17.10 -2.02
N MET A 32 2.39 -16.78 -2.66
CA MET A 32 2.44 -15.77 -3.72
C MET A 32 1.61 -16.19 -4.93
N GLU A 33 1.73 -17.45 -5.38
CA GLU A 33 0.97 -17.96 -6.51
C GLU A 33 -0.54 -18.00 -6.23
N GLN A 34 -0.95 -18.44 -5.04
CA GLN A 34 -2.35 -18.40 -4.60
C GLN A 34 -2.89 -16.98 -4.57
N THR A 35 -2.11 -16.02 -4.08
CA THR A 35 -2.50 -14.61 -4.03
C THR A 35 -2.68 -14.02 -5.44
N LEU A 36 -1.80 -14.35 -6.38
CA LEU A 36 -1.93 -13.93 -7.78
C LEU A 36 -3.18 -14.50 -8.45
N GLN A 37 -3.51 -15.77 -8.18
CA GLN A 37 -4.74 -16.39 -8.69
C GLN A 37 -6.02 -15.74 -8.11
N LEU A 38 -5.98 -15.31 -6.84
CA LEU A 38 -7.10 -14.59 -6.23
C LEU A 38 -7.26 -13.19 -6.83
N GLN A 39 -6.16 -12.48 -7.08
CA GLN A 39 -6.20 -11.16 -7.71
C GLN A 39 -6.77 -11.20 -9.14
N SER A 40 -6.56 -12.28 -9.87
CA SER A 40 -7.10 -12.43 -11.24
C SER A 40 -8.64 -12.52 -11.29
N LYS A 41 -9.31 -12.73 -10.16
CA LYS A 41 -10.79 -12.72 -10.03
C LYS A 41 -11.37 -11.33 -9.78
N ILE A 42 -10.52 -10.34 -9.53
CA ILE A 42 -10.95 -8.95 -9.26
C ILE A 42 -11.15 -8.27 -10.61
N SER A 43 -12.37 -8.06 -11.04
CA SER A 43 -12.69 -7.27 -12.23
C SER A 43 -12.98 -5.84 -11.84
N PHE A 44 -12.01 -4.95 -12.09
CA PHE A 44 -12.31 -3.53 -12.18
C PHE A 44 -12.78 -3.24 -13.61
N GLU A 45 -14.03 -2.91 -13.80
CA GLU A 45 -14.54 -2.49 -15.10
C GLU A 45 -14.28 -1.00 -15.32
N ASN A 46 -13.80 -0.66 -16.50
CA ASN A 46 -13.61 0.72 -16.89
C ASN A 46 -14.97 1.38 -17.17
N ASN A 47 -15.26 2.44 -16.44
CA ASN A 47 -16.47 3.21 -16.63
C ASN A 47 -16.14 4.48 -17.44
N LYS A 48 -16.93 4.75 -18.48
CA LYS A 48 -16.83 6.00 -19.27
C LYS A 48 -17.44 7.22 -18.55
N ASN A 49 -18.14 7.00 -17.45
CA ASN A 49 -18.76 8.04 -16.64
C ASN A 49 -17.81 8.51 -15.53
N ASP A 50 -17.88 9.78 -15.15
CA ASP A 50 -17.06 10.42 -14.10
C ASP A 50 -17.44 9.99 -12.68
N ASN A 51 -17.75 8.70 -12.46
CA ASN A 51 -18.22 8.20 -11.17
C ASN A 51 -17.48 6.93 -10.77
N LEU A 52 -17.19 6.79 -9.49
CA LEU A 52 -16.92 5.50 -8.89
C LEU A 52 -18.27 4.84 -8.57
N LEU A 53 -18.52 3.69 -9.13
CA LEU A 53 -19.70 2.88 -8.85
C LEU A 53 -19.29 1.58 -8.16
N ILE A 54 -19.94 1.28 -7.06
CA ILE A 54 -19.84 0.00 -6.35
C ILE A 54 -21.23 -0.62 -6.35
N ASP A 55 -21.34 -1.86 -6.82
CA ASP A 55 -22.60 -2.59 -6.86
C ASP A 55 -22.43 -3.94 -6.15
N LYS A 56 -23.28 -4.18 -5.16
CA LYS A 56 -23.36 -5.42 -4.37
C LYS A 56 -22.01 -5.91 -3.86
N MET A 57 -21.16 -5.00 -3.42
CA MET A 57 -19.85 -5.36 -2.88
C MET A 57 -20.02 -6.07 -1.54
N GLU A 58 -19.42 -7.25 -1.44
CA GLU A 58 -19.22 -7.98 -0.20
C GLU A 58 -17.72 -8.13 0.06
N VAL A 59 -17.29 -7.81 1.27
CA VAL A 59 -15.87 -7.93 1.69
C VAL A 59 -15.79 -8.88 2.86
N GLN A 60 -14.89 -9.86 2.75
CA GLN A 60 -14.70 -10.93 3.74
C GLN A 60 -13.27 -10.96 4.26
N LEU A 61 -13.07 -11.58 5.42
CA LEU A 61 -11.75 -12.01 5.89
C LEU A 61 -11.35 -13.34 5.19
N PRO A 62 -10.05 -13.70 5.20
CA PRO A 62 -9.59 -14.96 4.59
C PRO A 62 -10.30 -16.21 5.12
N GLN A 63 -10.73 -16.17 6.38
CA GLN A 63 -11.49 -17.26 7.01
C GLN A 63 -13.01 -17.25 6.70
N GLY A 64 -13.48 -16.38 5.80
CA GLY A 64 -14.88 -16.32 5.37
C GLY A 64 -15.78 -15.42 6.22
N THR A 65 -15.27 -14.76 7.27
CA THR A 65 -16.08 -13.80 8.04
C THR A 65 -16.40 -12.58 7.20
N VAL A 66 -17.67 -12.28 7.00
CA VAL A 66 -18.15 -11.11 6.26
C VAL A 66 -17.95 -9.84 7.08
N LEU A 67 -17.28 -8.86 6.52
CA LEU A 67 -17.05 -7.53 7.12
C LEU A 67 -18.03 -6.49 6.57
N ILE A 68 -18.31 -6.56 5.27
CA ILE A 68 -19.21 -5.64 4.56
C ILE A 68 -20.09 -6.50 3.68
N GLN A 69 -21.39 -6.25 3.71
CA GLN A 69 -22.38 -7.01 2.94
C GLN A 69 -23.24 -6.04 2.12
N ASP A 70 -23.48 -6.41 0.86
CA ASP A 70 -24.37 -5.72 -0.10
C ASP A 70 -24.15 -4.20 -0.16
N LEU A 71 -22.89 -3.76 -0.20
CA LEU A 71 -22.56 -2.34 -0.31
C LEU A 71 -22.84 -1.83 -1.72
N ASN A 72 -23.75 -0.86 -1.81
CA ASN A 72 -24.07 -0.16 -3.03
C ASN A 72 -23.70 1.32 -2.85
N LEU A 73 -22.79 1.85 -3.68
CA LEU A 73 -22.30 3.21 -3.52
C LEU A 73 -21.99 3.83 -4.89
N LYS A 74 -22.37 5.09 -5.05
CA LYS A 74 -22.02 5.90 -6.22
C LYS A 74 -21.41 7.20 -5.76
N ILE A 75 -20.17 7.46 -6.16
CA ILE A 75 -19.42 8.68 -5.84
C ILE A 75 -19.17 9.41 -7.16
N LYS A 76 -19.58 10.67 -7.23
CA LYS A 76 -19.35 11.55 -8.38
C LYS A 76 -18.06 12.33 -8.22
N GLN A 77 -17.54 12.84 -9.32
CA GLN A 77 -16.39 13.74 -9.30
C GLN A 77 -16.66 14.94 -8.37
N GLY A 78 -15.70 15.22 -7.47
CA GLY A 78 -15.80 16.29 -6.48
C GLY A 78 -16.51 15.91 -5.17
N ASP A 79 -17.16 14.73 -5.09
CA ASP A 79 -17.77 14.28 -3.85
C ASP A 79 -16.71 13.99 -2.79
N LYS A 80 -17.08 14.22 -1.52
CA LYS A 80 -16.26 13.90 -0.36
C LYS A 80 -16.99 12.86 0.49
N LEU A 81 -16.40 11.66 0.58
CA LEU A 81 -16.95 10.56 1.36
C LEU A 81 -16.21 10.42 2.69
N LEU A 82 -16.96 10.45 3.79
CA LEU A 82 -16.45 10.13 5.12
C LEU A 82 -16.90 8.72 5.52
N ILE A 83 -15.92 7.84 5.81
CA ILE A 83 -16.17 6.48 6.30
C ILE A 83 -15.95 6.45 7.80
N THR A 84 -17.03 6.21 8.56
CA THR A 84 -17.01 6.15 10.04
C THR A 84 -17.38 4.75 10.53
N GLY A 85 -17.03 4.44 11.75
CA GLY A 85 -17.38 3.19 12.41
C GLY A 85 -16.37 2.80 13.49
N ALA A 86 -16.70 1.79 14.30
CA ALA A 86 -15.87 1.27 15.37
C ALA A 86 -14.48 0.79 14.88
N SER A 87 -13.51 0.72 15.77
CA SER A 87 -12.22 0.11 15.46
C SER A 87 -12.42 -1.37 15.08
N GLY A 88 -11.73 -1.84 14.02
CA GLY A 88 -11.85 -3.23 13.57
C GLY A 88 -13.05 -3.55 12.67
N CYS A 89 -14.00 -2.63 12.43
CA CYS A 89 -15.18 -2.90 11.60
C CYS A 89 -14.91 -3.03 10.07
N GLY A 90 -13.66 -3.02 9.62
CA GLY A 90 -13.33 -3.25 8.21
C GLY A 90 -13.06 -2.00 7.36
N LYS A 91 -13.04 -0.77 7.92
CA LYS A 91 -12.76 0.48 7.16
C LYS A 91 -11.47 0.40 6.32
N SER A 92 -10.38 -0.02 6.94
CA SER A 92 -9.09 -0.15 6.24
C SER A 92 -9.09 -1.29 5.23
N THR A 93 -9.85 -2.37 5.50
CA THR A 93 -10.01 -3.48 4.57
C THR A 93 -10.79 -3.04 3.33
N PHE A 94 -11.84 -2.25 3.50
CA PHE A 94 -12.58 -1.63 2.39
C PHE A 94 -11.68 -0.78 1.49
N LEU A 95 -10.87 0.10 2.08
CA LEU A 95 -9.92 0.92 1.30
C LEU A 95 -8.87 0.08 0.59
N ARG A 96 -8.38 -1.00 1.23
CA ARG A 96 -7.45 -1.96 0.58
C ARG A 96 -8.12 -2.70 -0.57
N THR A 97 -9.41 -3.03 -0.44
CA THR A 97 -10.19 -3.63 -1.54
C THR A 97 -10.26 -2.68 -2.73
N LEU A 98 -10.59 -1.41 -2.52
CA LEU A 98 -10.60 -0.40 -3.58
C LEU A 98 -9.21 -0.13 -4.18
N ALA A 99 -8.16 -0.33 -3.40
CA ALA A 99 -6.77 -0.26 -3.87
C ALA A 99 -6.33 -1.51 -4.66
N GLY A 100 -7.15 -2.56 -4.74
CA GLY A 100 -6.78 -3.83 -5.35
C GLY A 100 -5.83 -4.69 -4.51
N LEU A 101 -5.66 -4.35 -3.22
CA LEU A 101 -4.73 -5.04 -2.29
C LEU A 101 -5.40 -6.12 -1.44
N TRP A 102 -6.73 -6.23 -1.49
CA TRP A 102 -7.50 -7.20 -0.72
C TRP A 102 -8.31 -8.10 -1.66
N PRO A 103 -7.95 -9.39 -1.79
CA PRO A 103 -8.56 -10.26 -2.80
C PRO A 103 -9.88 -10.94 -2.35
N PHE A 104 -10.24 -10.85 -1.05
CA PHE A 104 -11.41 -11.54 -0.49
C PHE A 104 -12.64 -10.64 -0.56
N TRP A 105 -13.15 -10.44 -1.77
CA TRP A 105 -14.36 -9.65 -2.01
C TRP A 105 -15.10 -10.15 -3.26
N THR A 106 -16.38 -9.79 -3.37
CA THR A 106 -17.24 -10.04 -4.50
C THR A 106 -18.04 -8.80 -4.85
N GLY A 107 -18.73 -8.80 -5.97
CA GLY A 107 -19.48 -7.66 -6.48
C GLY A 107 -18.75 -6.96 -7.62
N LEU A 108 -19.17 -5.72 -7.92
CA LEU A 108 -18.66 -4.94 -9.04
C LEU A 108 -18.12 -3.60 -8.56
N VAL A 109 -16.93 -3.23 -9.03
CA VAL A 109 -16.36 -1.89 -8.87
C VAL A 109 -16.03 -1.34 -10.25
N GLN A 110 -16.69 -0.25 -10.60
CA GLN A 110 -16.44 0.47 -11.86
C GLN A 110 -15.72 1.77 -11.56
N LEU A 111 -14.61 1.99 -12.24
CA LEU A 111 -13.76 3.17 -12.13
C LEU A 111 -13.57 3.76 -13.52
N ARG A 112 -13.40 5.09 -13.59
CA ARG A 112 -13.06 5.74 -14.84
C ARG A 112 -11.69 5.30 -15.32
N GLU A 113 -11.57 5.05 -16.60
CA GLU A 113 -10.29 4.73 -17.25
C GLU A 113 -9.35 5.93 -17.21
N GLY A 114 -8.11 5.70 -16.80
CA GLY A 114 -7.07 6.73 -16.76
C GLY A 114 -7.00 7.54 -15.46
N ASP A 115 -7.92 7.37 -14.51
CA ASP A 115 -7.87 8.08 -13.24
C ASP A 115 -6.63 7.72 -12.43
N LYS A 116 -5.90 8.74 -12.02
CA LYS A 116 -4.77 8.61 -11.10
C LYS A 116 -5.32 8.48 -9.67
N LYS A 117 -5.21 7.29 -9.08
CA LYS A 117 -5.62 7.01 -7.71
C LYS A 117 -4.42 7.08 -6.79
N ILE A 118 -4.59 7.76 -5.66
CA ILE A 118 -3.59 7.80 -4.61
C ILE A 118 -4.22 7.33 -3.31
N PHE A 119 -3.61 6.32 -2.71
CA PHE A 119 -3.97 5.85 -1.38
C PHE A 119 -2.93 6.34 -0.38
N LEU A 120 -3.38 7.08 0.63
CA LEU A 120 -2.52 7.60 1.69
C LEU A 120 -2.61 6.67 2.90
N PRO A 121 -1.56 5.88 3.19
CA PRO A 121 -1.54 5.03 4.37
C PRO A 121 -1.33 5.88 5.63
N GLN A 122 -1.76 5.36 6.78
CA GLN A 122 -1.55 6.01 8.07
C GLN A 122 -0.06 6.24 8.37
N LYS A 123 0.80 5.29 8.00
CA LYS A 123 2.26 5.43 8.04
C LYS A 123 2.79 5.33 6.61
N PRO A 124 3.18 6.44 5.98
CA PRO A 124 3.70 6.42 4.62
C PRO A 124 5.10 5.81 4.57
N TYR A 125 5.39 5.14 3.45
CA TYR A 125 6.75 4.69 3.15
C TYR A 125 7.59 5.88 2.69
N LEU A 126 8.76 6.04 3.29
CA LEU A 126 9.78 7.00 2.88
C LEU A 126 11.03 6.20 2.48
N PRO A 127 11.44 6.23 1.21
CA PRO A 127 12.66 5.56 0.77
C PRO A 127 13.90 6.21 1.38
N LEU A 128 14.96 5.43 1.57
CA LEU A 128 16.29 5.96 1.86
C LEU A 128 16.77 6.82 0.69
N GLY A 129 17.38 7.96 0.99
CA GLY A 129 17.88 8.87 -0.04
C GLY A 129 17.49 10.31 0.21
N SER A 130 17.45 11.12 -0.85
CA SER A 130 17.14 12.55 -0.72
C SER A 130 15.69 12.80 -0.29
N LEU A 131 15.44 13.92 0.36
CA LEU A 131 14.07 14.33 0.68
C LEU A 131 13.24 14.51 -0.60
N GLN A 132 13.87 15.00 -1.67
CA GLN A 132 13.24 15.11 -2.98
C GLN A 132 12.81 13.75 -3.53
N SER A 133 13.63 12.70 -3.42
CA SER A 133 13.24 11.34 -3.82
C SER A 133 12.10 10.80 -2.95
N SER A 134 12.08 11.14 -1.67
CA SER A 134 10.97 10.83 -0.78
C SER A 134 9.67 11.54 -1.18
N LEU A 135 9.71 12.74 -1.71
CA LEU A 135 8.56 13.47 -2.24
C LEU A 135 8.12 12.92 -3.62
N ALA A 136 9.06 12.50 -4.45
CA ALA A 136 8.79 11.96 -5.78
C ALA A 136 8.25 10.52 -5.77
N TYR A 137 8.45 9.76 -4.68
CA TYR A 137 8.01 8.35 -4.60
C TYR A 137 6.50 8.16 -4.90
N PRO A 138 6.07 7.16 -5.70
CA PRO A 138 6.84 5.99 -6.16
C PRO A 138 7.65 6.19 -7.44
N GLN A 139 7.65 7.34 -8.06
CA GLN A 139 8.52 7.64 -9.21
C GLN A 139 9.95 7.87 -8.71
N ALA A 140 10.94 7.49 -9.53
CA ALA A 140 12.33 7.74 -9.19
C ALA A 140 12.65 9.24 -9.24
N GLU A 141 12.09 9.93 -10.23
CA GLU A 141 12.25 11.38 -10.45
C GLU A 141 10.93 11.97 -10.96
N LEU A 142 10.64 13.18 -10.53
CA LEU A 142 9.59 14.02 -11.10
C LEU A 142 10.30 15.14 -11.87
N ASP A 143 9.82 15.41 -13.08
CA ASP A 143 10.27 16.56 -13.87
C ASP A 143 9.67 17.86 -13.29
N LEU A 144 10.14 18.20 -12.10
CA LEU A 144 9.72 19.36 -11.32
C LEU A 144 10.93 20.16 -10.87
N THR A 145 10.76 21.47 -10.85
CA THR A 145 11.76 22.39 -10.35
C THR A 145 11.83 22.38 -8.82
N VAL A 146 12.99 22.77 -8.27
CA VAL A 146 13.16 22.93 -6.80
C VAL A 146 12.09 23.85 -6.21
N LYS A 147 11.70 24.90 -6.92
CA LYS A 147 10.65 25.83 -6.49
C LYS A 147 9.29 25.16 -6.32
N GLU A 148 8.93 24.24 -7.21
CA GLU A 148 7.65 23.50 -7.10
C GLU A 148 7.64 22.58 -5.88
N PHE A 149 8.76 21.94 -5.55
CA PHE A 149 8.90 21.17 -4.30
C PHE A 149 8.78 22.07 -3.07
N GLU A 150 9.43 23.24 -3.08
CA GLU A 150 9.36 24.21 -1.98
C GLU A 150 7.93 24.72 -1.76
N GLU A 151 7.23 25.10 -2.83
CA GLU A 151 5.84 25.55 -2.75
C GLU A 151 4.91 24.49 -2.12
N VAL A 152 5.11 23.22 -2.48
CA VAL A 152 4.30 22.13 -1.92
C VAL A 152 4.67 21.90 -0.46
N LEU A 153 5.94 21.95 -0.08
CA LEU A 153 6.37 21.86 1.31
C LEU A 153 5.75 22.99 2.17
N ILE A 154 5.72 24.23 1.65
CA ILE A 154 5.06 25.36 2.31
C ILE A 154 3.58 25.09 2.50
N LYS A 155 2.86 24.64 1.47
CA LYS A 155 1.43 24.29 1.54
C LYS A 155 1.14 23.21 2.58
N CYS A 156 2.08 22.28 2.78
CA CYS A 156 1.97 21.20 3.77
C CYS A 156 2.55 21.57 5.15
N SER A 157 2.89 22.85 5.42
CA SER A 157 3.50 23.29 6.68
C SER A 157 4.82 22.55 6.99
N LEU A 158 5.65 22.35 5.97
CA LEU A 158 6.96 21.71 6.03
C LEU A 158 8.07 22.64 5.50
N SER A 159 7.88 23.94 5.53
CA SER A 159 8.83 24.95 4.99
C SER A 159 10.24 24.82 5.55
N HIS A 160 10.38 24.36 6.81
CA HIS A 160 11.68 24.11 7.46
C HIS A 160 12.50 23.00 6.79
N LEU A 161 11.88 22.19 5.95
CA LEU A 161 12.55 21.12 5.19
C LEU A 161 13.02 21.56 3.79
N SER A 162 12.66 22.77 3.34
CA SER A 162 12.99 23.23 1.98
C SER A 162 14.51 23.25 1.73
N ALA A 163 15.32 23.67 2.72
CA ALA A 163 16.77 23.66 2.60
C ALA A 163 17.40 22.25 2.55
N LYS A 164 16.63 21.23 2.89
CA LYS A 164 17.08 19.82 3.00
C LYS A 164 16.66 18.94 1.83
N LEU A 165 16.12 19.51 0.76
CA LEU A 165 15.59 18.74 -0.37
C LEU A 165 16.61 17.78 -0.99
N THR A 166 17.88 18.19 -1.05
CA THR A 166 18.98 17.39 -1.63
C THR A 166 19.73 16.54 -0.60
N GLU A 167 19.46 16.74 0.70
CA GLU A 167 20.07 15.94 1.75
C GLU A 167 19.56 14.50 1.69
N SER A 168 20.50 13.55 1.74
CA SER A 168 20.19 12.10 1.75
C SER A 168 20.29 11.55 3.16
N ASP A 169 19.20 10.94 3.63
CA ASP A 169 19.12 10.37 4.97
C ASP A 169 18.01 9.33 5.09
N ASP A 170 17.85 8.73 6.28
CA ASP A 170 16.66 7.94 6.65
C ASP A 170 15.56 8.86 7.21
N TRP A 171 14.83 9.50 6.32
CA TRP A 171 13.76 10.44 6.67
C TRP A 171 12.64 9.79 7.49
N SER A 172 12.49 8.48 7.43
CA SER A 172 11.51 7.76 8.25
C SER A 172 11.83 7.79 9.74
N ARG A 173 13.11 7.98 10.10
CA ARG A 173 13.57 8.08 11.48
C ARG A 173 13.70 9.53 11.97
N ILE A 174 14.01 10.44 11.06
CA ILE A 174 14.22 11.85 11.36
C ILE A 174 12.90 12.57 11.55
N LEU A 175 11.93 12.31 10.66
CA LEU A 175 10.64 13.01 10.67
C LEU A 175 9.68 12.38 11.69
N SER A 176 8.99 13.22 12.44
CA SER A 176 7.85 12.80 13.25
C SER A 176 6.76 12.18 12.38
N LEU A 177 5.90 11.32 12.95
CA LEU A 177 4.80 10.69 12.22
C LEU A 177 3.89 11.73 11.52
N GLY A 178 3.64 12.88 12.17
CA GLY A 178 2.87 13.96 11.58
C GLY A 178 3.55 14.60 10.37
N GLU A 179 4.87 14.76 10.38
CA GLU A 179 5.62 15.25 9.23
C GLU A 179 5.64 14.23 8.09
N GLN A 180 5.81 12.94 8.41
CA GLN A 180 5.71 11.86 7.43
C GLN A 180 4.35 11.87 6.72
N GLN A 181 3.25 12.05 7.46
CA GLN A 181 1.91 12.17 6.88
C GLN A 181 1.80 13.42 6.00
N ARG A 182 2.35 14.56 6.41
CA ARG A 182 2.37 15.76 5.57
C ARG A 182 3.21 15.59 4.30
N ILE A 183 4.30 14.81 4.33
CA ILE A 183 5.03 14.39 3.11
C ILE A 183 4.12 13.58 2.18
N ALA A 184 3.31 12.65 2.70
CA ALA A 184 2.36 11.92 1.89
C ALA A 184 1.30 12.82 1.24
N PHE A 185 0.81 13.85 1.96
CA PHE A 185 -0.05 14.88 1.37
C PHE A 185 0.68 15.71 0.31
N ALA A 186 1.94 16.08 0.56
CA ALA A 186 2.76 16.78 -0.41
C ALA A 186 2.90 15.99 -1.72
N ARG A 187 3.13 14.67 -1.64
CA ARG A 187 3.09 13.77 -2.81
C ARG A 187 1.78 13.90 -3.59
N THR A 188 0.64 13.88 -2.89
CA THR A 188 -0.67 14.00 -3.55
C THR A 188 -0.79 15.30 -4.33
N LEU A 189 -0.29 16.41 -3.79
CA LEU A 189 -0.30 17.70 -4.48
C LEU A 189 0.63 17.70 -5.71
N LEU A 190 1.77 17.02 -5.66
CA LEU A 190 2.70 16.89 -6.78
C LEU A 190 2.14 16.00 -7.89
N TYR A 191 1.51 14.89 -7.54
CA TYR A 191 0.93 13.94 -8.50
C TYR A 191 -0.37 14.43 -9.14
N LYS A 192 -1.04 15.42 -8.55
CA LYS A 192 -2.32 16.00 -9.01
C LYS A 192 -3.31 14.88 -9.41
N PRO A 193 -3.75 14.03 -8.47
CA PRO A 193 -4.79 13.04 -8.75
C PRO A 193 -6.07 13.76 -9.19
N GLN A 194 -6.82 13.11 -10.06
CA GLN A 194 -8.09 13.63 -10.56
C GLN A 194 -9.25 13.21 -9.67
#